data_74b50ac442d6fdecd2f77783a0cb6846
#
_entry.id   74b50ac442d6fdecd2f77783a0cb6846
#
_cell.length_a   1.000
_cell.length_b   1.000
_cell.length_c   1.000
_cell.angle_alpha   90.00
_cell.angle_beta   90.00
_cell.angle_gamma   90.00
#
_symmetry.space_group_name_H-M   'P 1'
#
loop_
_entity.id
_entity.type
_entity.pdbx_description
1 polymer ?
#
loop_
_entity_poly.entity_id
_entity_poly.type
_entity_poly.pdbx_seq_one_letter_code
_entity_poly.pdbx_strand_id
1 'polypeptide(L)'
;MFERYTEKARRVIFFARFEASNYGSRYIETEHLLLGLLREDRALAKWFPGEGNVEGEIRSEVEKRITRGERISTSVEVPLTAECKKVLTLAGEASERLGHRLVEPEHILVGILRVETSLAAQILAARGVKPGPIQEQLAKAPSASYQTSGTVSASLTLDSFLAGLKWLNSEDLISFFAINAEFIDACGKRWNRDEIWKGFETLFAPYAKRNASYAIEVTLAETRELFVANVLWKNALLASEQRAWTHRMSVVLLPEAGDWKILLAHVTPVQLS
;
A
#
# COMPACT_ATOMS: atom_id res chain seq x y z
N MET A 1 6.38 14.38 8.73
CA MET A 1 4.94 14.70 8.60
C MET A 1 4.06 13.48 8.92
N PHE A 2 4.48 12.26 8.57
CA PHE A 2 3.66 11.05 8.74
C PHE A 2 4.18 10.07 9.81
N GLU A 3 4.99 10.53 10.74
CA GLU A 3 5.56 9.72 11.84
C GLU A 3 4.49 9.11 12.76
N ARG A 4 3.35 9.81 12.88
CA ARG A 4 2.20 9.36 13.69
C ARG A 4 1.15 8.59 12.89
N TYR A 5 1.46 8.16 11.67
CA TYR A 5 0.55 7.38 10.83
C TYR A 5 0.93 5.91 10.89
N THR A 6 -0.07 5.04 11.03
CA THR A 6 0.16 3.61 10.88
C THR A 6 0.62 3.30 9.46
N GLU A 7 1.20 2.13 9.27
CA GLU A 7 1.61 1.66 7.95
C GLU A 7 0.44 1.67 6.96
N LYS A 8 -0.74 1.20 7.38
CA LYS A 8 -1.96 1.26 6.57
C LYS A 8 -2.31 2.69 6.17
N ALA A 9 -2.26 3.63 7.11
CA ALA A 9 -2.57 5.02 6.82
C ALA A 9 -1.52 5.68 5.90
N ARG A 10 -0.25 5.29 5.97
CA ARG A 10 0.78 5.71 5.02
C ARG A 10 0.52 5.16 3.61
N ARG A 11 0.11 3.89 3.51
CA ARG A 11 -0.26 3.27 2.23
C ARG A 11 -1.48 3.91 1.59
N VAL A 12 -2.44 4.41 2.37
CA VAL A 12 -3.53 5.24 1.82
C VAL A 12 -2.99 6.42 1.03
N ILE A 13 -2.01 7.14 1.58
CA ILE A 13 -1.41 8.32 0.91
C ILE A 13 -0.62 7.88 -0.33
N PHE A 14 0.08 6.77 -0.24
CA PHE A 14 0.78 6.19 -1.39
C PHE A 14 -0.19 5.83 -2.52
N PHE A 15 -1.30 5.16 -2.21
CA PHE A 15 -2.31 4.84 -3.22
C PHE A 15 -3.02 6.07 -3.75
N ALA A 16 -3.24 7.10 -2.92
CA ALA A 16 -3.79 8.37 -3.38
C ALA A 16 -2.88 9.03 -4.44
N ARG A 17 -1.56 9.00 -4.24
CA ARG A 17 -0.59 9.46 -5.26
C ARG A 17 -0.67 8.63 -6.53
N PHE A 18 -0.79 7.31 -6.40
CA PHE A 18 -0.95 6.42 -7.55
C PHE A 18 -2.23 6.74 -8.35
N GLU A 19 -3.35 6.96 -7.66
CA GLU A 19 -4.61 7.34 -8.31
C GLU A 19 -4.47 8.71 -9.01
N ALA A 20 -3.90 9.72 -8.36
CA ALA A 20 -3.63 11.01 -8.97
C ALA A 20 -2.79 10.88 -10.26
N SER A 21 -1.74 10.06 -10.23
CA SER A 21 -0.91 9.77 -11.41
C SER A 21 -1.70 9.10 -12.53
N ASN A 22 -2.59 8.15 -12.20
CA ASN A 22 -3.43 7.45 -13.18
C ASN A 22 -4.47 8.36 -13.84
N TYR A 23 -5.01 9.31 -13.08
CA TYR A 23 -5.97 10.30 -13.60
C TYR A 23 -5.29 11.50 -14.27
N GLY A 24 -3.96 11.57 -14.25
CA GLY A 24 -3.20 12.67 -14.86
C GLY A 24 -3.31 13.97 -14.07
N SER A 25 -3.66 13.90 -12.78
CA SER A 25 -3.72 15.07 -11.93
C SER A 25 -2.33 15.48 -11.44
N ARG A 26 -2.04 16.78 -11.50
CA ARG A 26 -0.80 17.37 -10.99
C ARG A 26 -0.75 17.46 -9.46
N TYR A 27 -1.86 17.18 -8.79
CA TYR A 27 -2.01 17.25 -7.34
C TYR A 27 -2.73 16.00 -6.82
N ILE A 28 -2.41 15.61 -5.60
CA ILE A 28 -3.22 14.66 -4.86
C ILE A 28 -4.40 15.43 -4.29
N GLU A 29 -5.60 15.15 -4.79
CA GLU A 29 -6.87 15.73 -4.37
C GLU A 29 -7.64 14.77 -3.47
N THR A 30 -8.70 15.23 -2.83
CA THR A 30 -9.43 14.47 -1.81
C THR A 30 -10.05 13.18 -2.35
N GLU A 31 -10.50 13.15 -3.59
CA GLU A 31 -11.01 11.95 -4.27
C GLU A 31 -9.93 10.90 -4.50
N HIS A 32 -8.71 11.32 -4.79
CA HIS A 32 -7.58 10.40 -4.88
C HIS A 32 -7.28 9.78 -3.51
N LEU A 33 -7.40 10.58 -2.44
CA LEU A 33 -7.23 10.09 -1.06
C LEU A 33 -8.33 9.10 -0.69
N LEU A 34 -9.59 9.36 -1.09
CA LEU A 34 -10.72 8.45 -0.90
C LEU A 34 -10.51 7.11 -1.64
N LEU A 35 -10.09 7.16 -2.90
CA LEU A 35 -9.79 5.95 -3.68
C LEU A 35 -8.62 5.17 -3.08
N GLY A 36 -7.58 5.86 -2.63
CA GLY A 36 -6.45 5.24 -1.93
C GLY A 36 -6.87 4.55 -0.64
N LEU A 37 -7.79 5.15 0.10
CA LEU A 37 -8.34 4.63 1.33
C LEU A 37 -9.13 3.33 1.12
N LEU A 38 -10.02 3.30 0.13
CA LEU A 38 -10.81 2.11 -0.22
C LEU A 38 -9.94 0.97 -0.77
N ARG A 39 -8.89 1.32 -1.49
CA ARG A 39 -7.94 0.34 -2.02
C ARG A 39 -7.11 -0.32 -0.93
N GLU A 40 -6.68 0.46 0.08
CA GLU A 40 -5.87 -0.06 1.17
C GLU A 40 -6.69 -0.90 2.14
N ASP A 41 -7.85 -0.43 2.52
CA ASP A 41 -8.65 -1.11 3.55
C ASP A 41 -10.09 -1.37 3.10
N ARG A 42 -10.30 -2.56 2.55
CA ARG A 42 -11.65 -3.03 2.15
C ARG A 42 -12.62 -3.14 3.32
N ALA A 43 -12.12 -3.26 4.56
CA ALA A 43 -12.98 -3.30 5.74
C ALA A 43 -13.71 -1.98 5.97
N LEU A 44 -13.23 -0.88 5.39
CA LEU A 44 -13.94 0.40 5.41
C LEU A 44 -15.24 0.37 4.62
N ALA A 45 -15.42 -0.62 3.72
CA ALA A 45 -16.69 -0.82 3.00
C ALA A 45 -17.90 -0.96 3.94
N LYS A 46 -17.70 -1.44 5.18
CA LYS A 46 -18.74 -1.52 6.22
C LYS A 46 -19.42 -0.18 6.55
N TRP A 47 -18.71 0.94 6.29
CA TRP A 47 -19.23 2.28 6.55
C TRP A 47 -20.09 2.82 5.41
N PHE A 48 -20.13 2.12 4.29
CA PHE A 48 -20.85 2.54 3.09
C PHE A 48 -22.16 1.75 3.00
N PRO A 49 -23.31 2.42 2.97
CA PRO A 49 -24.59 1.76 2.75
C PRO A 49 -24.63 1.10 1.37
N GLY A 50 -25.14 -0.12 1.31
CA GLY A 50 -25.32 -0.89 0.08
C GLY A 50 -24.53 -2.21 0.08
N GLU A 51 -24.98 -3.15 -0.73
CA GLU A 51 -24.31 -4.42 -1.00
C GLU A 51 -23.64 -4.32 -2.38
N GLY A 52 -22.36 -4.67 -2.47
CA GLY A 52 -21.67 -4.72 -3.77
C GLY A 52 -20.25 -4.19 -3.79
N ASN A 53 -19.78 -3.83 -4.98
CA ASN A 53 -18.45 -3.30 -5.22
C ASN A 53 -18.37 -1.79 -4.91
N VAL A 54 -18.31 -1.45 -3.62
CA VAL A 54 -18.23 -0.07 -3.14
C VAL A 54 -17.10 0.72 -3.80
N GLU A 55 -15.91 0.11 -3.95
CA GLU A 55 -14.77 0.77 -4.61
C GLU A 55 -15.07 1.12 -6.07
N GLY A 56 -15.62 0.17 -6.82
CA GLY A 56 -15.97 0.40 -8.23
C GLY A 56 -17.05 1.45 -8.43
N GLU A 57 -18.03 1.49 -7.55
CA GLU A 57 -19.10 2.49 -7.59
C GLU A 57 -18.59 3.89 -7.25
N ILE A 58 -17.76 4.04 -6.21
CA ILE A 58 -17.13 5.33 -5.87
C ILE A 58 -16.19 5.77 -6.96
N ARG A 59 -15.41 4.87 -7.54
CA ARG A 59 -14.53 5.16 -8.68
C ARG A 59 -15.34 5.71 -9.85
N SER A 60 -16.45 5.06 -10.21
CA SER A 60 -17.35 5.53 -11.27
C SER A 60 -17.93 6.93 -10.96
N GLU A 61 -18.25 7.21 -9.71
CA GLU A 61 -18.77 8.51 -9.30
C GLU A 61 -17.69 9.61 -9.34
N VAL A 62 -16.46 9.28 -8.97
CA VAL A 62 -15.30 10.17 -9.13
C VAL A 62 -15.07 10.47 -10.62
N GLU A 63 -15.05 9.45 -11.47
CA GLU A 63 -14.80 9.58 -12.91
C GLU A 63 -15.84 10.44 -13.64
N LYS A 64 -17.07 10.50 -13.15
CA LYS A 64 -18.11 11.40 -13.69
C LYS A 64 -17.87 12.88 -13.38
N ARG A 65 -17.07 13.18 -12.35
CA ARG A 65 -16.92 14.53 -11.80
C ARG A 65 -15.55 15.14 -12.04
N ILE A 66 -14.58 14.34 -12.46
CA ILE A 66 -13.21 14.80 -12.74
C ILE A 66 -12.91 14.73 -14.25
N THR A 67 -12.00 15.58 -14.68
CA THR A 67 -11.46 15.49 -16.04
C THR A 67 -10.23 14.61 -16.03
N ARG A 68 -10.23 13.52 -16.78
CA ARG A 68 -9.10 12.62 -16.91
C ARG A 68 -8.06 13.22 -17.85
N GLY A 69 -6.85 13.43 -17.34
CA GLY A 69 -5.68 13.84 -18.10
C GLY A 69 -4.83 12.66 -18.59
N GLU A 70 -3.73 12.97 -19.25
CA GLU A 70 -2.72 11.97 -19.59
C GLU A 70 -2.02 11.48 -18.32
N ARG A 71 -1.78 10.17 -18.25
CA ARG A 71 -1.13 9.55 -17.09
C ARG A 71 0.24 10.16 -16.82
N ILE A 72 0.44 10.64 -15.61
CA ILE A 72 1.73 11.16 -15.15
C ILE A 72 2.61 10.00 -14.67
N SER A 73 3.91 10.07 -14.95
CA SER A 73 4.85 9.07 -14.41
C SER A 73 4.86 9.13 -12.89
N THR A 74 4.87 7.97 -12.25
CA THR A 74 4.98 7.85 -10.78
C THR A 74 6.31 8.35 -10.22
N SER A 75 7.33 8.59 -11.08
CA SER A 75 8.59 9.23 -10.69
C SER A 75 8.47 10.76 -10.53
N VAL A 76 7.37 11.36 -11.01
CA VAL A 76 7.11 12.79 -10.81
C VAL A 76 6.49 12.98 -9.43
N GLU A 77 7.02 13.92 -8.67
CA GLU A 77 6.43 14.28 -7.37
C GLU A 77 5.07 14.96 -7.59
N VAL A 78 4.03 14.37 -6.99
CA VAL A 78 2.67 14.90 -7.02
C VAL A 78 2.32 15.43 -5.63
N PRO A 79 2.27 16.76 -5.42
CA PRO A 79 2.03 17.34 -4.11
C PRO A 79 0.55 17.24 -3.70
N LEU A 80 0.30 17.27 -2.38
CA LEU A 80 -1.03 17.34 -1.79
C LEU A 80 -1.63 18.75 -1.97
N THR A 81 -2.92 18.82 -2.35
CA THR A 81 -3.67 20.08 -2.30
C THR A 81 -3.81 20.61 -0.86
N ALA A 82 -4.20 21.89 -0.74
CA ALA A 82 -4.50 22.47 0.56
C ALA A 82 -5.65 21.75 1.28
N GLU A 83 -6.67 21.30 0.53
CA GLU A 83 -7.77 20.52 1.08
C GLU A 83 -7.31 19.14 1.59
N CYS A 84 -6.45 18.42 0.85
CA CYS A 84 -5.87 17.18 1.32
C CYS A 84 -5.03 17.36 2.59
N LYS A 85 -4.21 18.42 2.65
CA LYS A 85 -3.46 18.75 3.86
C LYS A 85 -4.38 19.01 5.04
N LYS A 86 -5.50 19.71 4.81
CA LYS A 86 -6.53 19.95 5.84
C LYS A 86 -7.18 18.64 6.30
N VAL A 87 -7.51 17.73 5.38
CA VAL A 87 -8.04 16.39 5.70
C VAL A 87 -7.08 15.65 6.63
N LEU A 88 -5.79 15.61 6.29
CA LEU A 88 -4.78 14.91 7.08
C LEU A 88 -4.55 15.57 8.46
N THR A 89 -4.62 16.90 8.55
CA THR A 89 -4.59 17.60 9.84
C THR A 89 -5.79 17.20 10.70
N LEU A 90 -7.00 17.21 10.13
CA LEU A 90 -8.22 16.81 10.83
C LEU A 90 -8.24 15.33 11.23
N ALA A 91 -7.59 14.47 10.46
CA ALA A 91 -7.37 13.06 10.83
C ALA A 91 -6.47 12.93 12.06
N GLY A 92 -5.39 13.73 12.12
CA GLY A 92 -4.52 13.81 13.29
C GLY A 92 -5.25 14.31 14.53
N GLU A 93 -6.04 15.38 14.41
CA GLU A 93 -6.88 15.90 15.49
C GLU A 93 -7.92 14.88 15.97
N ALA A 94 -8.52 14.12 15.04
CA ALA A 94 -9.47 13.07 15.40
C ALA A 94 -8.81 11.95 16.21
N SER A 95 -7.61 11.54 15.82
CA SER A 95 -6.79 10.58 16.55
C SER A 95 -6.46 11.11 17.97
N GLU A 96 -6.01 12.34 18.10
CA GLU A 96 -5.69 12.95 19.39
C GLU A 96 -6.91 13.06 20.31
N ARG A 97 -8.05 13.49 19.78
CA ARG A 97 -9.30 13.64 20.54
C ARG A 97 -9.80 12.30 21.08
N LEU A 98 -9.54 11.21 20.38
CA LEU A 98 -9.89 9.86 20.79
C LEU A 98 -8.82 9.20 21.67
N GLY A 99 -7.72 9.90 21.96
CA GLY A 99 -6.59 9.37 22.72
C GLY A 99 -5.79 8.30 21.97
N HIS A 100 -5.92 8.25 20.65
CA HIS A 100 -5.19 7.30 19.83
C HIS A 100 -3.77 7.83 19.56
N ARG A 101 -2.77 6.98 19.77
CA ARG A 101 -1.36 7.36 19.55
C ARG A 101 -1.03 7.56 18.08
N LEU A 102 -1.67 6.78 17.20
CA LEU A 102 -1.41 6.76 15.77
C LEU A 102 -2.67 7.08 14.96
N VAL A 103 -2.46 7.62 13.79
CA VAL A 103 -3.53 7.90 12.80
C VAL A 103 -3.78 6.64 11.98
N GLU A 104 -4.98 6.08 12.07
CA GLU A 104 -5.48 4.95 11.30
C GLU A 104 -6.24 5.41 10.03
N PRO A 105 -6.52 4.53 9.05
CA PRO A 105 -7.33 4.84 7.88
C PRO A 105 -8.71 5.44 8.22
N GLU A 106 -9.36 4.97 9.29
CA GLU A 106 -10.63 5.50 9.76
C GLU A 106 -10.55 6.96 10.19
N HIS A 107 -9.43 7.39 10.76
CA HIS A 107 -9.21 8.81 11.10
C HIS A 107 -9.12 9.66 9.82
N ILE A 108 -8.49 9.12 8.75
CA ILE A 108 -8.45 9.79 7.44
C ILE A 108 -9.87 9.91 6.87
N LEU A 109 -10.69 8.85 6.97
CA LEU A 109 -12.09 8.88 6.54
C LEU A 109 -12.88 9.96 7.30
N VAL A 110 -12.71 10.05 8.61
CA VAL A 110 -13.30 11.12 9.42
C VAL A 110 -12.79 12.50 8.99
N GLY A 111 -11.50 12.62 8.69
CA GLY A 111 -10.90 13.85 8.17
C GLY A 111 -11.52 14.29 6.85
N ILE A 112 -11.74 13.37 5.90
CA ILE A 112 -12.42 13.65 4.63
C ILE A 112 -13.84 14.18 4.89
N LEU A 113 -14.62 13.48 5.72
CA LEU A 113 -16.00 13.86 6.02
C LEU A 113 -16.14 15.23 6.71
N ARG A 114 -15.09 15.69 7.40
CA ARG A 114 -15.05 17.03 8.04
C ARG A 114 -14.72 18.16 7.08
N VAL A 115 -14.23 17.88 5.87
CA VAL A 115 -14.00 18.87 4.81
C VAL A 115 -15.18 18.79 3.83
N GLU A 116 -16.35 19.24 4.28
CA GLU A 116 -17.63 19.10 3.57
C GLU A 116 -17.63 19.66 2.14
N THR A 117 -16.77 20.65 1.88
CA THR A 117 -16.62 21.28 0.56
C THR A 117 -15.88 20.41 -0.44
N SER A 118 -15.15 19.41 0.01
CA SER A 118 -14.33 18.55 -0.83
C SER A 118 -15.17 17.58 -1.67
N LEU A 119 -14.68 17.24 -2.86
CA LEU A 119 -15.35 16.28 -3.74
C LEU A 119 -15.56 14.92 -3.06
N ALA A 120 -14.55 14.43 -2.34
CA ALA A 120 -14.65 13.18 -1.61
C ALA A 120 -15.75 13.20 -0.55
N ALA A 121 -15.84 14.29 0.24
CA ALA A 121 -16.88 14.44 1.26
C ALA A 121 -18.28 14.48 0.64
N GLN A 122 -18.46 15.17 -0.48
CA GLN A 122 -19.73 15.24 -1.20
C GLN A 122 -20.16 13.85 -1.72
N ILE A 123 -19.23 13.07 -2.26
CA ILE A 123 -19.52 11.69 -2.70
C ILE A 123 -19.93 10.83 -1.51
N LEU A 124 -19.22 10.92 -0.39
CA LEU A 124 -19.53 10.18 0.83
C LEU A 124 -20.89 10.58 1.41
N ALA A 125 -21.20 11.88 1.48
CA ALA A 125 -22.46 12.41 1.97
C ALA A 125 -23.64 11.97 1.11
N ALA A 126 -23.50 11.99 -0.22
CA ALA A 126 -24.52 11.49 -1.16
C ALA A 126 -24.83 10.00 -0.96
N ARG A 127 -23.90 9.23 -0.40
CA ARG A 127 -24.08 7.82 -0.03
C ARG A 127 -24.52 7.61 1.42
N GLY A 128 -24.79 8.68 2.16
CA GLY A 128 -25.25 8.60 3.54
C GLY A 128 -24.17 8.24 4.57
N VAL A 129 -22.89 8.31 4.19
CA VAL A 129 -21.77 8.08 5.13
C VAL A 129 -21.67 9.27 6.08
N LYS A 130 -21.72 9.00 7.39
CA LYS A 130 -21.70 10.02 8.44
C LYS A 130 -20.48 9.83 9.35
N PRO A 131 -19.84 10.92 9.83
CA PRO A 131 -18.68 10.81 10.73
C PRO A 131 -19.02 10.26 12.12
N GLY A 132 -20.23 10.50 12.64
CA GLY A 132 -20.64 10.11 13.99
C GLY A 132 -20.48 8.63 14.29
N PRO A 133 -21.11 7.71 13.52
CA PRO A 133 -20.97 6.27 13.73
C PRO A 133 -19.51 5.79 13.66
N ILE A 134 -18.69 6.38 12.78
CA ILE A 134 -17.27 6.04 12.65
C ILE A 134 -16.51 6.46 13.92
N GLN A 135 -16.75 7.69 14.39
CA GLN A 135 -16.14 8.20 15.61
C GLN A 135 -16.57 7.44 16.86
N GLU A 136 -17.85 7.05 16.96
CA GLU A 136 -18.34 6.24 18.07
C GLU A 136 -17.70 4.85 18.09
N GLN A 137 -17.50 4.23 16.93
CA GLN A 137 -16.81 2.95 16.88
C GLN A 137 -15.31 3.10 17.22
N LEU A 138 -14.65 4.15 16.73
CA LEU A 138 -13.27 4.45 17.09
C LEU A 138 -13.12 4.74 18.59
N ALA A 139 -14.09 5.44 19.20
CA ALA A 139 -14.08 5.71 20.65
C ALA A 139 -14.32 4.47 21.51
N LYS A 140 -15.04 3.48 20.97
CA LYS A 140 -15.25 2.16 21.63
C LYS A 140 -14.08 1.21 21.39
N ALA A 141 -13.32 1.42 20.32
CA ALA A 141 -12.08 0.69 20.14
C ALA A 141 -11.12 1.12 21.28
N PRO A 142 -10.63 0.20 22.10
CA PRO A 142 -9.64 0.55 23.11
C PRO A 142 -8.52 1.28 22.38
N SER A 143 -8.10 2.44 22.93
CA SER A 143 -6.88 3.12 22.45
C SER A 143 -5.87 2.02 22.21
N ALA A 144 -5.48 1.81 20.96
CA ALA A 144 -4.61 0.69 20.62
C ALA A 144 -3.28 0.86 21.37
N SER A 145 -3.31 0.53 22.66
CA SER A 145 -2.20 -0.14 23.29
C SER A 145 -1.97 -1.32 22.39
N TYR A 146 -0.84 -1.42 21.76
CA TYR A 146 -0.37 -2.59 21.04
C TYR A 146 -0.87 -3.89 21.71
N GLN A 147 -2.15 -4.20 21.52
CA GLN A 147 -2.63 -5.54 21.61
C GLN A 147 -2.55 -6.07 20.17
N THR A 148 -1.49 -6.75 19.93
CA THR A 148 -1.30 -7.78 18.94
C THR A 148 -2.56 -8.64 18.79
N SER A 149 -3.57 -8.12 18.07
CA SER A 149 -4.71 -8.91 17.61
C SER A 149 -5.27 -8.26 16.34
N GLY A 150 -4.39 -8.19 15.41
CA GLY A 150 -4.43 -7.90 14.02
C GLY A 150 -2.98 -7.87 13.59
N THR A 151 -2.27 -8.97 13.79
CA THR A 151 -1.01 -9.24 13.10
C THR A 151 -1.28 -8.93 11.64
N VAL A 152 -0.66 -7.85 11.13
CA VAL A 152 -0.44 -7.77 9.67
C VAL A 152 0.10 -9.14 9.35
N SER A 153 -0.67 -9.98 8.63
CA SER A 153 -0.19 -11.31 8.41
C SER A 153 1.09 -11.17 7.61
N ALA A 154 2.08 -11.99 7.88
CA ALA A 154 3.33 -11.96 7.13
C ALA A 154 3.06 -12.02 5.62
N SER A 155 1.99 -12.70 5.19
CA SER A 155 1.53 -12.73 3.80
C SER A 155 1.12 -11.36 3.29
N LEU A 156 0.43 -10.54 4.07
CA LEU A 156 0.06 -9.17 3.67
C LEU A 156 1.29 -8.25 3.55
N THR A 157 2.27 -8.43 4.43
CA THR A 157 3.56 -7.73 4.31
C THR A 157 4.27 -8.12 3.03
N LEU A 158 4.31 -9.42 2.72
CA LEU A 158 4.91 -9.93 1.50
C LEU A 158 4.16 -9.41 0.26
N ASP A 159 2.84 -9.44 0.23
CA ASP A 159 2.03 -8.91 -0.87
C ASP A 159 2.29 -7.41 -1.10
N SER A 160 2.43 -6.64 -0.03
CA SER A 160 2.76 -5.21 -0.09
C SER A 160 4.16 -4.97 -0.67
N PHE A 161 5.13 -5.76 -0.24
CA PHE A 161 6.49 -5.75 -0.80
C PHE A 161 6.48 -6.10 -2.29
N LEU A 162 5.77 -7.17 -2.69
CA LEU A 162 5.66 -7.59 -4.10
C LEU A 162 4.97 -6.52 -4.97
N ALA A 163 3.97 -5.85 -4.43
CA ALA A 163 3.35 -4.72 -5.09
C ALA A 163 4.35 -3.56 -5.26
N GLY A 164 5.17 -3.29 -4.25
CA GLY A 164 6.24 -2.29 -4.30
C GLY A 164 7.32 -2.61 -5.35
N LEU A 165 7.71 -3.88 -5.48
CA LEU A 165 8.67 -4.33 -6.50
C LEU A 165 8.23 -4.00 -7.93
N LYS A 166 6.94 -4.02 -8.20
CA LYS A 166 6.40 -3.68 -9.51
C LYS A 166 6.66 -2.23 -9.90
N TRP A 167 6.83 -1.35 -8.94
CA TRP A 167 6.96 0.09 -9.13
C TRP A 167 8.37 0.62 -8.85
N LEU A 168 9.26 -0.20 -8.28
CA LEU A 168 10.66 0.13 -7.93
C LEU A 168 10.81 1.49 -7.25
N ASN A 169 10.16 1.66 -6.11
CA ASN A 169 10.51 2.74 -5.20
C ASN A 169 11.50 2.17 -4.16
N SER A 170 12.79 2.42 -4.39
CA SER A 170 13.88 1.81 -3.61
C SER A 170 13.83 2.16 -2.12
N GLU A 171 13.45 3.39 -1.78
CA GLU A 171 13.38 3.83 -0.37
C GLU A 171 12.25 3.13 0.39
N ASP A 172 11.09 2.95 -0.25
CA ASP A 172 9.96 2.27 0.38
C ASP A 172 10.23 0.76 0.51
N LEU A 173 10.92 0.15 -0.46
CA LEU A 173 11.24 -1.27 -0.44
C LEU A 173 12.21 -1.66 0.68
N ILE A 174 13.17 -0.80 1.01
CA ILE A 174 14.13 -1.03 2.11
C ILE A 174 13.39 -1.12 3.46
N SER A 175 12.27 -0.42 3.61
CA SER A 175 11.48 -0.45 4.84
C SER A 175 10.89 -1.82 5.18
N PHE A 176 10.72 -2.70 4.19
CA PHE A 176 10.26 -4.07 4.39
C PHE A 176 11.34 -5.01 4.94
N PHE A 177 12.61 -4.62 4.90
CA PHE A 177 13.72 -5.48 5.30
C PHE A 177 14.13 -5.24 6.76
N ALA A 178 14.42 -6.34 7.47
CA ALA A 178 15.01 -6.31 8.80
C ALA A 178 16.38 -5.63 8.80
N ILE A 179 16.83 -5.16 9.95
CA ILE A 179 18.11 -4.45 10.08
C ILE A 179 19.32 -5.30 9.65
N ASN A 180 19.24 -6.61 9.85
CA ASN A 180 20.26 -7.59 9.48
C ASN A 180 19.86 -8.45 8.26
N ALA A 181 18.98 -7.93 7.41
CA ALA A 181 18.49 -8.67 6.26
C ALA A 181 19.58 -8.90 5.19
N GLU A 182 19.43 -10.03 4.51
CA GLU A 182 20.22 -10.37 3.33
C GLU A 182 19.30 -10.57 2.11
N PHE A 183 19.78 -10.11 0.96
CA PHE A 183 19.21 -10.44 -0.34
C PHE A 183 20.23 -11.18 -1.16
N ILE A 184 19.85 -12.32 -1.74
CA ILE A 184 20.70 -13.11 -2.63
C ILE A 184 20.07 -13.04 -4.02
N ASP A 185 20.80 -12.51 -4.96
CA ASP A 185 20.32 -12.37 -6.34
C ASP A 185 20.44 -13.68 -7.13
N ALA A 186 19.91 -13.68 -8.35
CA ALA A 186 19.88 -14.86 -9.23
C ALA A 186 21.29 -15.36 -9.65
N CYS A 187 22.33 -14.56 -9.44
CA CYS A 187 23.73 -14.94 -9.67
C CYS A 187 24.43 -15.44 -8.38
N GLY A 188 23.71 -15.48 -7.26
CA GLY A 188 24.25 -15.88 -5.95
C GLY A 188 25.02 -14.78 -5.22
N LYS A 189 25.01 -13.54 -5.72
CA LYS A 189 25.62 -12.42 -5.02
C LYS A 189 24.76 -12.01 -3.83
N ARG A 190 25.42 -11.80 -2.69
CA ARG A 190 24.78 -11.34 -1.44
C ARG A 190 24.85 -9.82 -1.34
N TRP A 191 23.74 -9.25 -0.89
CA TRP A 191 23.56 -7.83 -0.65
C TRP A 191 23.04 -7.67 0.79
N ASN A 192 23.72 -6.85 1.57
CA ASN A 192 23.25 -6.48 2.90
C ASN A 192 22.12 -5.42 2.77
N ARG A 193 21.43 -5.11 3.88
CA ARG A 193 20.31 -4.19 3.88
C ARG A 193 20.63 -2.84 3.22
N ASP A 194 21.79 -2.28 3.48
CA ASP A 194 22.17 -0.96 2.96
C ASP A 194 22.47 -0.97 1.45
N GLU A 195 22.71 -2.14 0.89
CA GLU A 195 23.02 -2.35 -0.52
C GLU A 195 21.91 -3.05 -1.31
N ILE A 196 20.87 -3.55 -0.65
CA ILE A 196 19.75 -4.29 -1.29
C ILE A 196 19.16 -3.51 -2.46
N TRP A 197 19.06 -2.19 -2.34
CA TRP A 197 18.55 -1.34 -3.40
C TRP A 197 19.38 -1.43 -4.71
N LYS A 198 20.70 -1.57 -4.61
CA LYS A 198 21.59 -1.78 -5.78
C LYS A 198 21.30 -3.11 -6.46
N GLY A 199 21.06 -4.16 -5.64
CA GLY A 199 20.65 -5.48 -6.15
C GLY A 199 19.31 -5.41 -6.85
N PHE A 200 18.36 -4.68 -6.30
CA PHE A 200 17.05 -4.47 -6.93
C PHE A 200 17.13 -3.65 -8.21
N GLU A 201 17.89 -2.57 -8.24
CA GLU A 201 18.10 -1.82 -9.48
C GLU A 201 18.68 -2.70 -10.58
N THR A 202 19.68 -3.53 -10.25
CA THR A 202 20.30 -4.42 -11.22
C THR A 202 19.36 -5.50 -11.75
N LEU A 203 18.56 -6.12 -10.86
CA LEU A 203 17.69 -7.25 -11.20
C LEU A 203 16.32 -6.83 -11.72
N PHE A 204 15.73 -5.79 -11.16
CA PHE A 204 14.34 -5.44 -11.38
C PHE A 204 14.13 -4.19 -12.23
N ALA A 205 15.11 -3.26 -12.29
CA ALA A 205 14.98 -2.04 -13.10
C ALA A 205 14.71 -2.33 -14.59
N PRO A 206 15.33 -3.34 -15.23
CA PRO A 206 15.03 -3.67 -16.61
C PRO A 206 13.57 -4.11 -16.82
N TYR A 207 12.89 -4.54 -15.76
CA TYR A 207 11.54 -5.11 -15.77
C TYR A 207 10.51 -4.23 -15.06
N ALA A 208 10.96 -3.19 -14.35
CA ALA A 208 10.08 -2.18 -13.78
C ALA A 208 9.25 -1.54 -14.89
N LYS A 209 7.96 -1.36 -14.63
CA LYS A 209 6.99 -0.82 -15.61
C LYS A 209 6.61 -1.75 -16.77
N ARG A 210 7.09 -2.99 -16.79
CA ARG A 210 6.67 -4.01 -17.76
C ARG A 210 5.68 -4.97 -17.09
N ASN A 211 5.11 -5.88 -17.87
CA ASN A 211 4.10 -6.84 -17.41
C ASN A 211 4.67 -7.93 -16.46
N ALA A 212 5.49 -7.52 -15.50
CA ALA A 212 5.94 -8.41 -14.45
C ALA A 212 4.79 -8.73 -13.50
N SER A 213 4.61 -10.01 -13.18
CA SER A 213 3.68 -10.47 -12.17
C SER A 213 4.42 -11.22 -11.07
N TYR A 214 4.01 -10.98 -9.84
CA TYR A 214 4.51 -11.65 -8.64
C TYR A 214 3.32 -12.31 -7.97
N ALA A 215 3.47 -13.54 -7.57
CA ALA A 215 2.43 -14.26 -6.83
C ALA A 215 3.08 -15.20 -5.81
N ILE A 216 2.52 -15.26 -4.62
CA ILE A 216 2.91 -16.30 -3.65
C ILE A 216 2.50 -17.63 -4.26
N GLU A 217 3.49 -18.48 -4.53
CA GLU A 217 3.30 -19.82 -5.11
C GLU A 217 2.92 -20.82 -4.03
N VAL A 218 3.62 -20.76 -2.92
CA VAL A 218 3.40 -21.65 -1.76
C VAL A 218 3.91 -21.00 -0.49
N THR A 219 3.13 -21.11 0.58
CA THR A 219 3.57 -20.82 1.95
C THR A 219 4.11 -22.11 2.56
N LEU A 220 5.38 -22.11 2.91
CA LEU A 220 6.09 -23.27 3.45
C LEU A 220 5.97 -23.36 4.97
N ALA A 221 5.93 -22.23 5.66
CA ALA A 221 5.73 -22.14 7.09
C ALA A 221 5.02 -20.82 7.43
N GLU A 222 4.08 -20.88 8.35
CA GLU A 222 3.41 -19.71 8.92
C GLU A 222 3.17 -19.96 10.41
N THR A 223 3.89 -19.23 11.25
CA THR A 223 3.78 -19.25 12.70
C THR A 223 3.70 -17.82 13.21
N ARG A 224 3.66 -17.64 14.53
CA ARG A 224 3.71 -16.30 15.14
C ARG A 224 5.10 -15.63 15.05
N GLU A 225 6.14 -16.42 14.78
CA GLU A 225 7.54 -15.97 14.84
C GLU A 225 8.27 -16.13 13.49
N LEU A 226 7.68 -16.86 12.56
CA LEU A 226 8.33 -17.17 11.28
C LEU A 226 7.29 -17.32 10.19
N PHE A 227 7.56 -16.68 9.06
CA PHE A 227 6.84 -16.89 7.80
C PHE A 227 7.85 -17.20 6.69
N VAL A 228 7.61 -18.28 5.96
CA VAL A 228 8.43 -18.68 4.80
C VAL A 228 7.54 -18.94 3.61
N ALA A 229 7.81 -18.30 2.50
CA ALA A 229 7.07 -18.50 1.27
C ALA A 229 7.97 -18.51 0.04
N ASN A 230 7.50 -19.17 -1.00
CA ASN A 230 8.05 -19.05 -2.34
C ASN A 230 7.13 -18.17 -3.18
N VAL A 231 7.73 -17.21 -3.87
CA VAL A 231 7.09 -16.29 -4.79
C VAL A 231 7.49 -16.66 -6.20
N LEU A 232 6.52 -16.87 -7.06
CA LEU A 232 6.77 -17.01 -8.48
C LEU A 232 6.78 -15.62 -9.14
N TRP A 233 7.86 -15.33 -9.81
CA TRP A 233 8.05 -14.09 -10.54
C TRP A 233 8.13 -14.38 -12.03
N LYS A 234 7.16 -13.87 -12.79
CA LYS A 234 7.08 -13.99 -14.24
C LYS A 234 7.29 -12.63 -14.87
N ASN A 235 8.27 -12.53 -15.74
CA ASN A 235 8.48 -11.37 -16.59
C ASN A 235 7.94 -11.66 -17.99
N ALA A 236 6.95 -10.91 -18.43
CA ALA A 236 6.59 -10.86 -19.83
C ALA A 236 7.59 -9.93 -20.55
N LEU A 237 8.44 -10.49 -21.37
CA LEU A 237 9.20 -9.72 -22.34
C LEU A 237 8.29 -9.15 -23.42
N LEU A 238 8.76 -8.07 -24.06
CA LEU A 238 8.10 -7.43 -25.20
C LEU A 238 7.57 -8.45 -26.22
N ALA A 239 6.44 -8.12 -26.84
CA ALA A 239 5.71 -8.97 -27.77
C ALA A 239 6.53 -9.52 -28.97
N SER A 240 7.76 -9.06 -29.18
CA SER A 240 8.68 -9.53 -30.23
C SER A 240 9.60 -10.67 -29.81
N GLU A 241 9.74 -10.95 -28.49
CA GLU A 241 10.62 -12.00 -28.00
C GLU A 241 9.80 -12.96 -27.11
N GLN A 242 9.50 -14.13 -27.63
CA GLN A 242 8.69 -15.18 -27.00
C GLN A 242 9.31 -15.83 -25.75
N ARG A 243 10.21 -15.17 -25.04
CA ARG A 243 10.87 -15.72 -23.85
C ARG A 243 10.37 -15.02 -22.58
N ALA A 244 9.48 -15.69 -21.85
CA ALA A 244 9.17 -15.35 -20.47
C ALA A 244 10.28 -15.88 -19.56
N TRP A 245 10.97 -14.97 -18.86
CA TRP A 245 11.87 -15.36 -17.78
C TRP A 245 11.06 -15.59 -16.51
N THR A 246 11.24 -16.75 -15.91
CA THR A 246 10.59 -17.11 -14.65
C THR A 246 11.66 -17.29 -13.59
N HIS A 247 11.44 -16.64 -12.44
CA HIS A 247 12.28 -16.78 -11.27
C HIS A 247 11.41 -17.20 -10.08
N ARG A 248 12.01 -17.88 -9.14
CA ARG A 248 11.42 -18.14 -7.84
C ARG A 248 12.18 -17.33 -6.80
N MET A 249 11.49 -16.67 -5.91
CA MET A 249 12.08 -15.98 -4.79
C MET A 249 11.61 -16.67 -3.51
N SER A 250 12.54 -17.24 -2.75
CA SER A 250 12.27 -17.73 -1.40
C SER A 250 12.42 -16.58 -0.43
N VAL A 251 11.41 -16.36 0.41
CA VAL A 251 11.37 -15.23 1.33
C VAL A 251 11.13 -15.75 2.75
N VAL A 252 11.91 -15.22 3.67
CA VAL A 252 11.76 -15.47 5.12
C VAL A 252 11.45 -14.15 5.80
N LEU A 253 10.34 -14.10 6.53
CA LEU A 253 9.94 -12.96 7.33
C LEU A 253 9.94 -13.32 8.81
N LEU A 254 10.35 -12.37 9.64
CA LEU A 254 10.30 -12.43 11.10
C LEU A 254 9.58 -11.20 11.65
N PRO A 255 8.94 -11.31 12.82
CA PRO A 255 8.42 -10.15 13.53
C PRO A 255 9.56 -9.31 14.11
N GLU A 256 9.58 -8.02 13.79
CA GLU A 256 10.53 -7.03 14.32
C GLU A 256 9.78 -5.76 14.71
N ALA A 257 9.86 -5.36 15.97
CA ALA A 257 9.20 -4.16 16.50
C ALA A 257 7.68 -4.06 16.25
N GLY A 258 6.98 -5.21 16.17
CA GLY A 258 5.53 -5.29 15.94
C GLY A 258 5.11 -5.41 14.47
N ASP A 259 6.04 -5.31 13.55
CA ASP A 259 5.84 -5.50 12.11
C ASP A 259 6.53 -6.79 11.62
N TRP A 260 6.07 -7.32 10.50
CA TRP A 260 6.80 -8.38 9.82
C TRP A 260 7.87 -7.77 8.91
N LYS A 261 9.10 -8.26 9.01
CA LYS A 261 10.23 -7.81 8.19
C LYS A 261 10.88 -8.97 7.45
N ILE A 262 11.30 -8.71 6.22
CA ILE A 262 12.04 -9.69 5.42
C ILE A 262 13.46 -9.80 5.99
N LEU A 263 13.80 -10.97 6.48
CA LEU A 263 15.14 -11.30 6.93
C LEU A 263 16.01 -11.81 5.77
N LEU A 264 15.42 -12.62 4.90
CA LEU A 264 16.12 -13.21 3.76
C LEU A 264 15.20 -13.23 2.54
N ALA A 265 15.71 -12.80 1.41
CA ALA A 265 15.10 -13.04 0.11
C ALA A 265 16.17 -13.61 -0.84
N HIS A 266 15.88 -14.75 -1.43
CA HIS A 266 16.79 -15.45 -2.35
C HIS A 266 16.08 -15.72 -3.69
N VAL A 267 16.64 -15.19 -4.75
CA VAL A 267 16.11 -15.34 -6.11
C VAL A 267 16.85 -16.46 -6.84
N THR A 268 16.13 -17.39 -7.41
CA THR A 268 16.66 -18.48 -8.25
C THR A 268 16.00 -18.47 -9.61
N PRO A 269 16.74 -18.66 -10.70
CA PRO A 269 16.15 -18.82 -12.02
C PRO A 269 15.37 -20.15 -12.08
N VAL A 270 14.20 -20.13 -12.71
CA VAL A 270 13.43 -21.36 -12.99
C VAL A 270 13.72 -21.76 -14.42
N GLN A 271 14.36 -22.90 -14.61
CA GLN A 271 14.50 -23.50 -15.94
C GLN A 271 13.11 -24.01 -16.36
N LEU A 272 12.58 -23.46 -17.45
CA LEU A 272 11.44 -24.06 -18.12
C LEU A 272 11.93 -25.28 -18.88
N SER A 273 11.51 -26.45 -18.44
CA SER A 273 11.73 -27.73 -19.15
C SER A 273 10.94 -27.79 -20.42
#